data_1e05b5e863ea8dfea371f57100fbb883
#
_entry.id   1e05b5e863ea8dfea371f57100fbb883
#
_cell.length_a   1.000
_cell.length_b   1.000
_cell.length_c   1.000
_cell.angle_alpha   90.00
_cell.angle_beta   90.00
_cell.angle_gamma   90.00
#
_symmetry.space_group_name_H-M   'P 1'
#
loop_
_entity.id
_entity.type
_entity.pdbx_description
1 polymer ?
#
loop_
_entity_poly.entity_id
_entity_poly.type
_entity_poly.pdbx_seq_one_letter_code
_entity_poly.pdbx_strand_id
1 'polypeptide(L)'
;MILIFSPHKSILCLMIVSFCLIGFLCLESARGQSNAEADSVSYFEGLMEQADTPEDFEKARSWLNRYYREKVNYDETLIPDYQLPDPLITEAGRTVEDRAAWISERRPEILEMFEHYVYGKVPEFDYEVIYKTRSIDPEALGGKATRKQVAVLFDENRPDLAVEILIYLPNHAPKPVPAMMGLNFYGNQAVHSDDGIRMSEKWMRPNENIGIRNNRATDETRGVYSERWQVEKILERGYALVTAYAGDIDPDEYNRMHQGVRSLVYNEQNKQTEPASDEWGTLAAWAWGLSRMLDYLETDEKIDHQRTAVMGHSRLGKAALWAGAADERFAIVISNNSGCGGAALSSRRFGETIGVINTSFPHWFTKNFNLFNGREETLPVDQHMLLSLIAPRPLYVASAVEDRWADPEGEFLSAREASPVYELFGLQGLPASSMPEIDNPVMGTIGYHIRSGGHAVTAYDWEKYLDFADKFFND
;
A
#
# COMPACT_ATOMS: atom_id res chain seq x y z
N MET A 1 -4.10 23.19 -83.24
CA MET A 1 -3.25 22.54 -82.24
C MET A 1 -4.17 22.17 -81.02
N ILE A 2 -4.65 20.93 -81.08
CA ILE A 2 -5.63 20.44 -80.10
C ILE A 2 -4.84 19.76 -78.97
N LEU A 3 -4.91 20.32 -77.76
CA LEU A 3 -4.33 19.72 -76.52
C LEU A 3 -5.28 18.65 -76.00
N ILE A 4 -4.87 17.39 -76.10
CA ILE A 4 -5.58 16.24 -75.48
C ILE A 4 -5.16 16.14 -74.01
N PHE A 5 -6.07 16.44 -73.10
CA PHE A 5 -5.85 16.20 -71.69
C PHE A 5 -6.07 14.71 -71.35
N SER A 6 -5.08 14.06 -70.76
CA SER A 6 -5.11 12.66 -70.38
C SER A 6 -6.00 12.48 -69.08
N PRO A 7 -6.99 11.54 -69.05
CA PRO A 7 -7.93 11.37 -67.95
C PRO A 7 -7.33 10.77 -66.66
N HIS A 8 -6.09 10.31 -66.71
CA HIS A 8 -5.47 9.65 -65.48
C HIS A 8 -5.01 10.58 -64.39
N LYS A 9 -4.79 11.88 -64.62
CA LYS A 9 -4.37 12.83 -63.60
C LYS A 9 -5.53 13.35 -62.76
N SER A 10 -6.76 13.35 -63.28
CA SER A 10 -7.96 13.79 -62.52
C SER A 10 -8.47 12.78 -61.49
N ILE A 11 -8.31 11.48 -61.78
CA ILE A 11 -8.75 10.40 -60.84
C ILE A 11 -7.80 10.33 -59.64
N LEU A 12 -6.50 10.51 -59.82
CA LEU A 12 -5.53 10.48 -58.73
C LEU A 12 -5.71 11.67 -57.78
N CYS A 13 -6.04 12.87 -58.27
CA CYS A 13 -6.32 14.04 -57.46
C CYS A 13 -7.62 13.88 -56.64
N LEU A 14 -8.67 13.28 -57.21
CA LEU A 14 -9.93 13.01 -56.50
C LEU A 14 -9.76 11.95 -55.40
N MET A 15 -8.96 10.91 -55.60
CA MET A 15 -8.66 9.92 -54.56
C MET A 15 -7.86 10.50 -53.40
N ILE A 16 -6.86 11.34 -53.66
CA ILE A 16 -6.06 11.98 -52.58
C ILE A 16 -6.92 12.97 -51.76
N VAL A 17 -7.77 13.77 -52.44
CA VAL A 17 -8.70 14.68 -51.73
C VAL A 17 -9.74 13.91 -50.92
N SER A 18 -10.24 12.76 -51.40
CA SER A 18 -11.21 11.92 -50.69
C SER A 18 -10.57 11.24 -49.49
N PHE A 19 -9.32 10.76 -49.58
CA PHE A 19 -8.58 10.20 -48.45
C PHE A 19 -8.25 11.26 -47.38
N CYS A 20 -7.88 12.48 -47.80
CA CYS A 20 -7.65 13.60 -46.88
C CYS A 20 -8.95 14.05 -46.17
N LEU A 21 -10.09 14.08 -46.86
CA LEU A 21 -11.38 14.45 -46.25
C LEU A 21 -11.89 13.37 -45.27
N ILE A 22 -11.75 12.09 -45.61
CA ILE A 22 -12.10 10.98 -44.73
C ILE A 22 -11.18 10.96 -43.50
N GLY A 23 -9.86 11.18 -43.70
CA GLY A 23 -8.92 11.33 -42.60
C GLY A 23 -9.23 12.52 -41.69
N PHE A 24 -9.63 13.67 -42.25
CA PHE A 24 -10.01 14.85 -41.47
C PHE A 24 -11.32 14.67 -40.72
N LEU A 25 -12.34 14.05 -41.32
CA LEU A 25 -13.60 13.70 -40.68
C LEU A 25 -13.42 12.64 -39.58
N CYS A 26 -12.52 11.67 -39.76
CA CYS A 26 -12.18 10.71 -38.71
C CYS A 26 -11.43 11.39 -37.54
N LEU A 27 -10.54 12.34 -37.84
CA LEU A 27 -9.81 13.11 -36.82
C LEU A 27 -10.74 14.07 -36.04
N GLU A 28 -11.70 14.72 -36.72
CA GLU A 28 -12.69 15.57 -36.03
C GLU A 28 -13.69 14.75 -35.22
N SER A 29 -14.12 13.58 -35.70
CA SER A 29 -14.95 12.63 -34.95
C SER A 29 -14.24 12.09 -33.72
N ALA A 30 -12.96 11.70 -33.88
CA ALA A 30 -12.14 11.25 -32.76
C ALA A 30 -11.88 12.34 -31.70
N ARG A 31 -11.61 13.58 -32.16
CA ARG A 31 -11.49 14.76 -31.28
C ARG A 31 -12.81 15.12 -30.59
N GLY A 32 -13.93 15.04 -31.30
CA GLY A 32 -15.25 15.27 -30.71
C GLY A 32 -15.62 14.23 -29.67
N GLN A 33 -15.30 12.96 -29.90
CA GLN A 33 -15.48 11.89 -28.91
C GLN A 33 -14.55 12.06 -27.69
N SER A 34 -13.27 12.40 -27.91
CA SER A 34 -12.30 12.66 -26.86
C SER A 34 -12.71 13.84 -25.95
N ASN A 35 -13.23 14.93 -26.55
CA ASN A 35 -13.71 16.07 -25.77
C ASN A 35 -14.97 15.73 -24.97
N ALA A 36 -15.95 15.03 -25.54
CA ALA A 36 -17.16 14.61 -24.85
C ALA A 36 -16.86 13.62 -23.69
N GLU A 37 -15.86 12.79 -23.86
CA GLU A 37 -15.39 11.86 -22.83
C GLU A 37 -14.70 12.62 -21.68
N ALA A 38 -13.81 13.56 -22.00
CA ALA A 38 -13.15 14.42 -21.01
C ALA A 38 -14.17 15.28 -20.23
N ASP A 39 -15.16 15.84 -20.91
CA ASP A 39 -16.25 16.61 -20.28
C ASP A 39 -17.07 15.72 -19.32
N SER A 40 -17.32 14.45 -19.69
CA SER A 40 -18.02 13.50 -18.84
C SER A 40 -17.21 13.12 -17.62
N VAL A 41 -15.90 12.88 -17.74
CA VAL A 41 -15.00 12.60 -16.61
C VAL A 41 -15.01 13.77 -15.64
N SER A 42 -14.77 14.99 -16.12
CA SER A 42 -14.77 16.22 -15.29
C SER A 42 -16.12 16.45 -14.60
N TYR A 43 -17.23 16.15 -15.26
CA TYR A 43 -18.56 16.22 -14.66
C TYR A 43 -18.73 15.23 -13.50
N PHE A 44 -18.34 13.96 -13.69
CA PHE A 44 -18.50 12.94 -12.65
C PHE A 44 -17.46 13.09 -11.53
N GLU A 45 -16.24 13.57 -11.81
CA GLU A 45 -15.27 13.95 -10.77
C GLU A 45 -15.85 15.07 -9.88
N GLY A 46 -16.38 16.13 -10.49
CA GLY A 46 -17.03 17.21 -9.76
C GLY A 46 -18.28 16.76 -8.99
N LEU A 47 -19.08 15.85 -9.55
CA LEU A 47 -20.23 15.27 -8.86
C LEU A 47 -19.82 14.41 -7.67
N MET A 48 -18.71 13.65 -7.77
CA MET A 48 -18.20 12.84 -6.67
C MET A 48 -17.66 13.72 -5.53
N GLU A 49 -16.98 14.82 -5.87
CA GLU A 49 -16.42 15.77 -4.91
C GLU A 49 -17.50 16.58 -4.17
N GLN A 50 -18.57 16.95 -4.86
CA GLN A 50 -19.63 17.84 -4.39
C GLN A 50 -20.94 17.11 -4.09
N ALA A 51 -20.90 15.78 -3.94
CA ALA A 51 -22.09 14.98 -3.73
C ALA A 51 -22.79 15.33 -2.40
N ASP A 52 -24.00 15.86 -2.48
CA ASP A 52 -24.84 16.17 -1.31
C ASP A 52 -25.51 14.91 -0.73
N THR A 53 -25.59 13.84 -1.51
CA THR A 53 -26.22 12.58 -1.09
C THR A 53 -25.30 11.37 -1.33
N PRO A 54 -25.41 10.31 -0.51
CA PRO A 54 -24.71 9.07 -0.76
C PRO A 54 -25.05 8.44 -2.12
N GLU A 55 -26.26 8.66 -2.65
CA GLU A 55 -26.68 8.15 -3.95
C GLU A 55 -25.93 8.83 -5.11
N ASP A 56 -25.78 10.15 -5.06
CA ASP A 56 -25.04 10.93 -6.07
C ASP A 56 -23.55 10.55 -6.05
N PHE A 57 -22.97 10.40 -4.85
CA PHE A 57 -21.60 9.92 -4.69
C PHE A 57 -21.42 8.54 -5.33
N GLU A 58 -22.27 7.57 -4.99
CA GLU A 58 -22.15 6.19 -5.52
C GLU A 58 -22.39 6.14 -7.03
N LYS A 59 -23.28 6.95 -7.57
CA LYS A 59 -23.51 7.07 -9.02
C LYS A 59 -22.26 7.58 -9.73
N ALA A 60 -21.66 8.67 -9.24
CA ALA A 60 -20.45 9.24 -9.82
C ALA A 60 -19.28 8.27 -9.72
N ARG A 61 -19.05 7.71 -8.53
CA ARG A 61 -18.00 6.73 -8.24
C ARG A 61 -18.11 5.50 -9.13
N SER A 62 -19.31 4.94 -9.29
CA SER A 62 -19.55 3.74 -10.11
C SER A 62 -19.28 3.99 -11.59
N TRP A 63 -19.64 5.19 -12.09
CA TRP A 63 -19.36 5.58 -13.47
C TRP A 63 -17.85 5.75 -13.69
N LEU A 64 -17.17 6.50 -12.83
CA LEU A 64 -15.71 6.74 -12.89
C LEU A 64 -14.93 5.42 -12.76
N ASN A 65 -15.32 4.54 -11.84
CA ASN A 65 -14.65 3.26 -11.64
C ASN A 65 -14.73 2.40 -12.92
N ARG A 66 -15.90 2.32 -13.56
CA ARG A 66 -16.04 1.62 -14.84
C ARG A 66 -15.16 2.26 -15.91
N TYR A 67 -15.20 3.57 -16.05
CA TYR A 67 -14.39 4.32 -17.01
C TYR A 67 -12.89 4.03 -16.88
N TYR A 68 -12.34 4.12 -15.67
CA TYR A 68 -10.93 3.85 -15.44
C TYR A 68 -10.57 2.36 -15.61
N ARG A 69 -11.45 1.44 -15.21
CA ARG A 69 -11.22 0.00 -15.40
C ARG A 69 -11.20 -0.42 -16.87
N GLU A 70 -11.99 0.19 -17.71
CA GLU A 70 -11.97 -0.06 -19.16
C GLU A 70 -10.65 0.38 -19.82
N LYS A 71 -9.88 1.23 -19.16
CA LYS A 71 -8.57 1.74 -19.63
C LYS A 71 -7.36 1.02 -19.02
N VAL A 72 -7.58 0.02 -18.19
CA VAL A 72 -6.48 -0.76 -17.58
C VAL A 72 -5.66 -1.43 -18.67
N ASN A 73 -4.35 -1.21 -18.62
CA ASN A 73 -3.38 -1.75 -19.56
C ASN A 73 -2.65 -2.96 -18.96
N TYR A 74 -2.48 -4.01 -19.74
CA TYR A 74 -1.66 -5.19 -19.45
C TYR A 74 -0.63 -5.50 -20.55
N ASP A 75 -0.41 -4.59 -21.48
CA ASP A 75 0.54 -4.72 -22.56
C ASP A 75 1.72 -3.76 -22.34
N GLU A 76 2.90 -4.31 -22.12
CA GLU A 76 4.15 -3.56 -21.92
C GLU A 76 4.47 -2.61 -23.08
N THR A 77 4.03 -2.93 -24.30
CA THR A 77 4.26 -2.08 -25.48
C THR A 77 3.39 -0.82 -25.51
N LEU A 78 2.36 -0.76 -24.65
CA LEU A 78 1.44 0.37 -24.51
C LEU A 78 1.72 1.24 -23.29
N ILE A 79 2.82 0.97 -22.58
CA ILE A 79 3.26 1.84 -21.48
C ILE A 79 3.64 3.20 -22.06
N PRO A 80 3.11 4.32 -21.52
CA PRO A 80 3.46 5.64 -22.00
C PRO A 80 4.94 5.95 -21.76
N ASP A 81 5.52 6.84 -22.57
CA ASP A 81 6.79 7.45 -22.20
C ASP A 81 6.61 8.26 -20.92
N TYR A 82 7.39 7.95 -19.88
CA TYR A 82 7.34 8.65 -18.60
C TYR A 82 8.73 9.04 -18.11
N GLN A 83 8.79 10.07 -17.31
CA GLN A 83 10.00 10.48 -16.60
C GLN A 83 9.72 10.43 -15.10
N LEU A 84 10.58 9.74 -14.38
CA LEU A 84 10.48 9.68 -12.92
C LEU A 84 11.10 10.95 -12.31
N PRO A 85 10.48 11.54 -11.30
CA PRO A 85 11.11 12.60 -10.52
C PRO A 85 12.37 12.04 -9.82
N ASP A 86 13.46 12.79 -9.87
CA ASP A 86 14.71 12.36 -9.25
C ASP A 86 14.62 12.50 -7.71
N PRO A 87 14.79 11.42 -6.93
CA PRO A 87 14.75 11.51 -5.46
C PRO A 87 15.88 12.36 -4.88
N LEU A 88 16.94 12.62 -5.65
CA LEU A 88 18.10 13.42 -5.22
C LEU A 88 18.06 14.87 -5.70
N ILE A 89 16.94 15.33 -6.25
CA ILE A 89 16.73 16.74 -6.62
C ILE A 89 15.63 17.34 -5.73
N THR A 90 15.96 18.39 -4.98
CA THR A 90 15.00 19.11 -4.11
C THR A 90 13.95 19.84 -4.94
N GLU A 91 12.83 20.26 -4.34
CA GLU A 91 11.82 21.11 -5.00
C GLU A 91 12.42 22.45 -5.50
N ALA A 92 13.47 22.94 -4.85
CA ALA A 92 14.23 24.13 -5.28
C ALA A 92 15.21 23.86 -6.43
N GLY A 93 15.27 22.62 -6.98
CA GLY A 93 16.14 22.21 -8.08
C GLY A 93 17.61 22.01 -7.68
N ARG A 94 17.92 21.82 -6.40
CA ARG A 94 19.28 21.54 -5.89
C ARG A 94 19.54 20.05 -5.86
N THR A 95 20.73 19.63 -6.26
CA THR A 95 21.17 18.24 -6.13
C THR A 95 21.56 17.92 -4.69
N VAL A 96 21.09 16.78 -4.18
CA VAL A 96 21.47 16.21 -2.89
C VAL A 96 22.67 15.30 -3.09
N GLU A 97 23.84 15.74 -2.59
CA GLU A 97 25.12 15.05 -2.86
C GLU A 97 25.58 14.17 -1.68
N ASP A 98 24.97 14.31 -0.50
CA ASP A 98 25.37 13.58 0.68
C ASP A 98 24.19 13.22 1.60
N ARG A 99 24.47 12.30 2.56
CA ARG A 99 23.49 11.83 3.54
C ARG A 99 22.95 12.93 4.46
N ALA A 100 23.73 13.98 4.74
CA ALA A 100 23.30 15.03 5.66
C ALA A 100 22.24 15.90 4.99
N ALA A 101 22.43 16.29 3.73
CA ALA A 101 21.46 17.01 2.92
C ALA A 101 20.20 16.16 2.68
N TRP A 102 20.34 14.84 2.47
CA TRP A 102 19.21 13.94 2.39
C TRP A 102 18.36 13.97 3.67
N ILE A 103 18.98 13.73 4.82
CA ILE A 103 18.27 13.64 6.12
C ILE A 103 17.62 14.97 6.50
N SER A 104 18.33 16.09 6.31
CA SER A 104 17.88 17.39 6.83
C SER A 104 16.95 18.15 5.88
N GLU A 105 16.94 17.80 4.60
CA GLU A 105 16.22 18.58 3.60
C GLU A 105 15.33 17.70 2.71
N ARG A 106 15.91 16.81 1.89
CA ARG A 106 15.15 16.15 0.83
C ARG A 106 14.18 15.09 1.35
N ARG A 107 14.61 14.29 2.33
CA ARG A 107 13.72 13.30 2.95
C ARG A 107 12.46 13.94 3.56
N PRO A 108 12.55 15.03 4.35
CA PRO A 108 11.37 15.76 4.83
C PRO A 108 10.47 16.30 3.69
N GLU A 109 11.05 16.87 2.63
CA GLU A 109 10.27 17.34 1.46
C GLU A 109 9.47 16.19 0.82
N ILE A 110 10.10 15.04 0.58
CA ILE A 110 9.43 13.87 -0.02
C ILE A 110 8.34 13.35 0.91
N LEU A 111 8.60 13.28 2.21
CA LEU A 111 7.62 12.83 3.20
C LEU A 111 6.39 13.74 3.18
N GLU A 112 6.59 15.07 3.21
CA GLU A 112 5.52 16.07 3.15
C GLU A 112 4.71 15.97 1.84
N MET A 113 5.36 15.71 0.70
CA MET A 113 4.64 15.50 -0.56
C MET A 113 3.76 14.24 -0.51
N PHE A 114 4.22 13.12 0.06
CA PHE A 114 3.38 11.93 0.24
C PHE A 114 2.25 12.16 1.25
N GLU A 115 2.49 12.90 2.33
CA GLU A 115 1.45 13.32 3.25
C GLU A 115 0.40 14.19 2.56
N HIS A 116 0.83 15.18 1.78
CA HIS A 116 -0.10 16.11 1.15
C HIS A 116 -0.90 15.49 -0.01
N TYR A 117 -0.25 14.67 -0.84
CA TYR A 117 -0.84 14.23 -2.11
C TYR A 117 -1.35 12.79 -2.10
N VAL A 118 -0.85 11.90 -1.23
CA VAL A 118 -1.11 10.47 -1.33
C VAL A 118 -1.78 9.89 -0.09
N TYR A 119 -1.07 9.81 1.03
CA TYR A 119 -1.57 9.10 2.22
C TYR A 119 -2.36 9.98 3.18
N GLY A 120 -2.06 11.27 3.20
CA GLY A 120 -2.62 12.26 4.10
C GLY A 120 -1.88 12.38 5.42
N LYS A 121 -1.80 13.59 5.94
CA LYS A 121 -1.16 13.91 7.21
C LYS A 121 -2.04 13.45 8.37
N VAL A 122 -1.43 12.81 9.36
CA VAL A 122 -2.10 12.51 10.63
C VAL A 122 -2.25 13.83 11.41
N PRO A 123 -3.47 14.29 11.73
CA PRO A 123 -3.66 15.48 12.54
C PRO A 123 -3.06 15.32 13.93
N GLU A 124 -2.67 16.44 14.53
CA GLU A 124 -2.33 16.44 15.96
C GLU A 124 -3.62 16.37 16.79
N PHE A 125 -3.68 15.43 17.71
CA PHE A 125 -4.78 15.27 18.65
C PHE A 125 -4.31 14.64 19.95
N ASP A 126 -4.99 14.98 21.04
CA ASP A 126 -4.71 14.39 22.34
C ASP A 126 -5.36 13.02 22.47
N TYR A 127 -4.60 12.02 22.91
CA TYR A 127 -5.09 10.69 23.23
C TYR A 127 -4.25 10.05 24.33
N GLU A 128 -4.87 9.18 25.10
CA GLU A 128 -4.17 8.33 26.06
C GLU A 128 -3.78 7.01 25.40
N VAL A 129 -2.69 6.41 25.86
CA VAL A 129 -2.34 5.05 25.48
C VAL A 129 -2.40 4.15 26.70
N ILE A 130 -3.36 3.22 26.71
CA ILE A 130 -3.59 2.29 27.82
C ILE A 130 -3.44 0.87 27.30
N TYR A 131 -2.51 0.11 27.90
CA TYR A 131 -2.31 -1.29 27.56
C TYR A 131 -3.05 -2.19 28.55
N LYS A 132 -3.95 -3.04 28.05
CA LYS A 132 -4.69 -4.03 28.87
C LYS A 132 -4.36 -5.45 28.39
N THR A 133 -3.61 -6.20 29.18
CA THR A 133 -3.37 -7.62 28.91
C THR A 133 -4.68 -8.38 28.97
N ARG A 134 -5.07 -9.05 27.89
CA ARG A 134 -6.27 -9.88 27.79
C ARG A 134 -6.01 -11.30 28.27
N SER A 135 -4.88 -11.88 27.83
CA SER A 135 -4.46 -13.21 28.23
C SER A 135 -2.96 -13.44 28.00
N ILE A 136 -2.38 -14.34 28.75
CA ILE A 136 -1.04 -14.89 28.53
C ILE A 136 -1.16 -16.40 28.70
N ASP A 137 -0.70 -17.16 27.71
CA ASP A 137 -0.63 -18.61 27.74
C ASP A 137 0.80 -19.06 27.36
N PRO A 138 1.60 -19.49 28.34
CA PRO A 138 2.98 -19.93 28.10
C PRO A 138 3.10 -21.28 27.41
N GLU A 139 2.02 -22.05 27.35
CA GLU A 139 1.98 -23.40 26.77
C GLU A 139 1.29 -23.43 25.40
N ALA A 140 1.10 -22.28 24.78
CA ALA A 140 0.48 -22.20 23.45
C ALA A 140 1.26 -23.02 22.41
N LEU A 141 0.54 -23.53 21.40
CA LEU A 141 1.08 -24.35 20.33
C LEU A 141 1.84 -25.60 20.87
N GLY A 142 1.30 -26.21 21.95
CA GLY A 142 1.91 -27.37 22.56
C GLY A 142 3.24 -27.07 23.27
N GLY A 143 3.37 -25.90 23.86
CA GLY A 143 4.56 -25.45 24.58
C GLY A 143 5.66 -24.86 23.71
N LYS A 144 5.44 -24.74 22.39
CA LYS A 144 6.40 -24.12 21.46
C LYS A 144 6.46 -22.59 21.62
N ALA A 145 5.36 -21.97 22.05
CA ALA A 145 5.25 -20.53 22.16
C ALA A 145 4.53 -20.07 23.43
N THR A 146 4.81 -18.84 23.83
CA THR A 146 3.95 -18.05 24.71
C THR A 146 3.03 -17.19 23.86
N ARG A 147 1.70 -17.42 23.89
CA ARG A 147 0.72 -16.53 23.30
C ARG A 147 0.37 -15.41 24.27
N LYS A 148 0.47 -14.16 23.83
CA LYS A 148 0.07 -12.98 24.56
C LYS A 148 -0.94 -12.19 23.73
N GLN A 149 -2.03 -11.75 24.37
CA GLN A 149 -3.04 -10.91 23.73
C GLN A 149 -3.19 -9.63 24.54
N VAL A 150 -3.11 -8.48 23.87
CA VAL A 150 -3.09 -7.16 24.51
C VAL A 150 -4.00 -6.22 23.74
N ALA A 151 -4.82 -5.48 24.46
CA ALA A 151 -5.57 -4.37 23.90
C ALA A 151 -4.81 -3.06 24.09
N VAL A 152 -4.69 -2.28 23.03
CA VAL A 152 -4.26 -0.88 23.03
C VAL A 152 -5.51 -0.02 22.94
N LEU A 153 -5.78 0.77 23.97
CA LEU A 153 -6.89 1.72 24.00
C LEU A 153 -6.33 3.14 23.88
N PHE A 154 -7.06 4.00 23.18
CA PHE A 154 -6.73 5.41 22.96
C PHE A 154 -7.66 6.36 23.70
N ASP A 155 -8.70 5.84 24.31
CA ASP A 155 -9.65 6.51 25.21
C ASP A 155 -10.29 5.45 26.09
N GLU A 156 -10.22 5.61 27.42
CA GLU A 156 -10.80 4.65 28.38
C GLU A 156 -12.32 4.51 28.22
N ASN A 157 -12.98 5.56 27.77
CA ASN A 157 -14.42 5.61 27.55
C ASN A 157 -14.85 5.04 26.20
N ARG A 158 -13.89 4.75 25.30
CA ARG A 158 -14.10 4.16 23.97
C ARG A 158 -13.41 2.80 23.81
N PRO A 159 -13.76 1.80 24.67
CA PRO A 159 -13.18 0.46 24.56
C PRO A 159 -13.52 -0.23 23.22
N ASP A 160 -14.51 0.27 22.52
CA ASP A 160 -14.88 -0.13 21.17
C ASP A 160 -13.81 0.22 20.11
N LEU A 161 -12.91 1.15 20.39
CA LEU A 161 -11.78 1.53 19.51
C LEU A 161 -10.48 0.77 19.84
N ALA A 162 -10.52 -0.21 20.74
CA ALA A 162 -9.33 -0.98 21.08
C ALA A 162 -8.75 -1.71 19.87
N VAL A 163 -7.42 -1.64 19.73
CA VAL A 163 -6.63 -2.47 18.80
C VAL A 163 -6.16 -3.71 19.58
N GLU A 164 -6.60 -4.88 19.16
CA GLU A 164 -6.27 -6.16 19.81
C GLU A 164 -5.02 -6.77 19.18
N ILE A 165 -3.89 -6.71 19.87
CA ILE A 165 -2.62 -7.29 19.40
C ILE A 165 -2.56 -8.76 19.81
N LEU A 166 -2.23 -9.63 18.86
CA LEU A 166 -1.84 -11.02 19.06
C LEU A 166 -0.32 -11.12 18.95
N ILE A 167 0.32 -11.72 19.94
CA ILE A 167 1.76 -11.96 19.99
C ILE A 167 2.01 -13.44 20.25
N TYR A 168 2.85 -14.06 19.44
CA TYR A 168 3.47 -15.36 19.72
C TYR A 168 4.96 -15.16 19.93
N LEU A 169 5.47 -15.60 21.07
CA LEU A 169 6.88 -15.55 21.45
C LEU A 169 7.46 -16.97 21.42
N PRO A 170 8.54 -17.25 20.66
CA PRO A 170 9.16 -18.58 20.67
C PRO A 170 9.73 -18.92 22.05
N ASN A 171 9.33 -20.06 22.65
CA ASN A 171 9.79 -20.44 23.98
C ASN A 171 11.25 -20.93 24.04
N HIS A 172 11.76 -21.46 22.92
CA HIS A 172 13.12 -21.99 22.81
C HIS A 172 14.20 -20.92 22.63
N ALA A 173 13.83 -19.73 22.13
CA ALA A 173 14.78 -18.67 21.83
C ALA A 173 15.14 -17.83 23.08
N PRO A 174 16.40 -17.37 23.20
CA PRO A 174 16.77 -16.43 24.25
C PRO A 174 16.05 -15.09 24.07
N LYS A 175 15.63 -14.48 25.18
CA LYS A 175 14.95 -13.18 25.18
C LYS A 175 15.97 -12.04 25.42
N PRO A 176 15.72 -10.80 24.91
CA PRO A 176 14.61 -10.44 24.02
C PRO A 176 14.77 -10.97 22.60
N VAL A 177 13.66 -11.28 21.93
CA VAL A 177 13.66 -11.79 20.55
C VAL A 177 13.28 -10.70 19.54
N PRO A 178 13.79 -10.73 18.30
CA PRO A 178 13.32 -9.86 17.22
C PRO A 178 11.87 -10.19 16.85
N ALA A 179 11.19 -9.27 16.16
CA ALA A 179 9.78 -9.42 15.80
C ALA A 179 9.51 -9.24 14.31
N MET A 180 8.60 -10.07 13.79
CA MET A 180 7.88 -9.87 12.53
C MET A 180 6.50 -9.30 12.85
N MET A 181 6.24 -8.05 12.46
CA MET A 181 4.99 -7.33 12.74
C MET A 181 4.22 -7.07 11.46
N GLY A 182 2.90 -7.24 11.47
CA GLY A 182 2.04 -6.86 10.37
C GLY A 182 0.57 -6.88 10.74
N LEU A 183 -0.25 -6.20 9.93
CA LEU A 183 -1.71 -6.25 10.09
C LEU A 183 -2.31 -7.44 9.35
N ASN A 184 -3.42 -7.96 9.86
CA ASN A 184 -4.18 -9.01 9.19
C ASN A 184 -5.55 -8.51 8.71
N PHE A 185 -6.16 -9.22 7.74
CA PHE A 185 -7.37 -8.80 7.04
C PHE A 185 -8.69 -9.18 7.73
N TYR A 186 -8.68 -10.22 8.59
CA TYR A 186 -9.94 -10.88 8.99
C TYR A 186 -9.99 -11.23 10.47
N GLY A 187 -9.21 -10.53 11.28
CA GLY A 187 -9.13 -10.77 12.72
C GLY A 187 -8.04 -11.77 13.11
N ASN A 188 -7.57 -11.65 14.34
CA ASN A 188 -6.45 -12.43 14.83
C ASN A 188 -6.72 -13.93 14.82
N GLN A 189 -7.97 -14.35 15.02
CA GLN A 189 -8.38 -15.76 14.95
C GLN A 189 -8.17 -16.39 13.56
N ALA A 190 -8.09 -15.57 12.50
CA ALA A 190 -7.87 -16.08 11.15
C ALA A 190 -6.39 -16.45 10.88
N VAL A 191 -5.46 -15.98 11.72
CA VAL A 191 -4.02 -16.15 11.55
C VAL A 191 -3.55 -17.56 11.88
N HIS A 192 -4.17 -18.21 12.86
CA HIS A 192 -3.85 -19.57 13.28
C HIS A 192 -5.08 -20.27 13.85
N SER A 193 -5.10 -21.61 13.80
CA SER A 193 -6.20 -22.45 14.33
C SER A 193 -6.22 -22.58 15.85
N ASP A 194 -5.30 -21.97 16.58
CA ASP A 194 -5.24 -21.98 18.04
C ASP A 194 -6.52 -21.43 18.65
N ASP A 195 -7.27 -22.26 19.38
CA ASP A 195 -8.56 -21.93 20.00
C ASP A 195 -8.47 -20.83 21.05
N GLY A 196 -7.29 -20.62 21.61
CA GLY A 196 -7.05 -19.56 22.59
C GLY A 196 -6.94 -18.16 22.01
N ILE A 197 -6.89 -18.00 20.69
CA ILE A 197 -6.96 -16.68 20.05
C ILE A 197 -8.38 -16.14 20.23
N ARG A 198 -8.50 -14.89 20.73
CA ARG A 198 -9.79 -14.21 20.88
C ARG A 198 -10.44 -13.96 19.53
N MET A 199 -11.74 -14.21 19.45
CA MET A 199 -12.55 -13.87 18.28
C MET A 199 -12.73 -12.36 18.20
N SER A 200 -12.53 -11.79 17.00
CA SER A 200 -12.81 -10.38 16.77
C SER A 200 -14.31 -10.11 16.74
N GLU A 201 -14.73 -9.07 17.46
CA GLU A 201 -16.12 -8.57 17.47
C GLU A 201 -16.31 -7.36 16.55
N LYS A 202 -15.27 -6.98 15.80
CA LYS A 202 -15.31 -5.82 14.88
C LYS A 202 -16.09 -6.12 13.61
N TRP A 203 -16.49 -5.05 12.95
CA TRP A 203 -17.09 -5.15 11.63
C TRP A 203 -16.10 -5.75 10.62
N MET A 204 -16.59 -6.66 9.78
CA MET A 204 -15.86 -7.23 8.66
C MET A 204 -16.75 -7.25 7.41
N ARG A 205 -16.15 -7.05 6.24
CA ARG A 205 -16.88 -7.23 4.98
C ARG A 205 -17.35 -8.68 4.87
N PRO A 206 -18.64 -8.94 4.53
CA PRO A 206 -19.16 -10.30 4.46
C PRO A 206 -18.37 -11.16 3.47
N ASN A 207 -18.02 -12.37 3.90
CA ASN A 207 -17.39 -13.38 3.07
C ASN A 207 -17.77 -14.77 3.62
N GLU A 208 -18.84 -15.33 3.08
CA GLU A 208 -19.37 -16.60 3.55
C GLU A 208 -18.40 -17.77 3.35
N ASN A 209 -17.52 -17.69 2.32
CA ASN A 209 -16.54 -18.74 2.02
C ASN A 209 -15.53 -18.95 3.16
N ILE A 210 -15.31 -17.96 3.99
CA ILE A 210 -14.39 -18.01 5.14
C ILE A 210 -15.12 -17.80 6.48
N GLY A 211 -16.45 -17.93 6.51
CA GLY A 211 -17.23 -17.86 7.74
C GLY A 211 -17.51 -16.45 8.26
N ILE A 212 -17.39 -15.39 7.45
CA ILE A 212 -17.80 -14.04 7.84
C ILE A 212 -19.25 -13.81 7.44
N ARG A 213 -20.16 -13.78 8.43
CA ARG A 213 -21.60 -13.62 8.25
C ARG A 213 -22.12 -12.43 9.06
N ASN A 214 -23.10 -11.70 8.51
CA ASN A 214 -23.68 -10.53 9.17
C ASN A 214 -22.63 -9.51 9.65
N ASN A 215 -21.58 -9.32 8.86
CA ASN A 215 -20.44 -8.44 9.16
C ASN A 215 -19.64 -8.82 10.44
N ARG A 216 -19.64 -10.09 10.83
CA ARG A 216 -18.93 -10.63 11.99
C ARG A 216 -18.20 -11.93 11.66
N ALA A 217 -17.08 -12.13 12.32
CA ALA A 217 -16.39 -13.41 12.33
C ALA A 217 -17.24 -14.48 13.03
N THR A 218 -17.09 -15.73 12.60
CA THR A 218 -17.61 -16.92 13.27
C THR A 218 -16.45 -17.89 13.52
N ASP A 219 -16.69 -18.98 14.27
CA ASP A 219 -15.65 -19.99 14.53
C ASP A 219 -15.07 -20.59 13.23
N GLU A 220 -15.82 -20.56 12.13
CA GLU A 220 -15.32 -20.99 10.82
C GLU A 220 -14.17 -20.13 10.30
N THR A 221 -13.96 -18.91 10.83
CA THR A 221 -12.84 -18.04 10.46
C THR A 221 -11.50 -18.46 11.07
N ARG A 222 -11.50 -19.39 12.06
CA ARG A 222 -10.25 -19.81 12.73
C ARG A 222 -9.27 -20.45 11.77
N GLY A 223 -8.07 -19.92 11.73
CA GLY A 223 -6.96 -20.47 10.96
C GLY A 223 -7.14 -20.45 9.44
N VAL A 224 -8.18 -19.78 8.90
CA VAL A 224 -8.43 -19.75 7.43
C VAL A 224 -7.29 -19.13 6.64
N TYR A 225 -6.41 -18.37 7.29
CA TYR A 225 -5.23 -17.76 6.69
C TYR A 225 -3.92 -18.19 7.34
N SER A 226 -3.90 -19.33 8.05
CA SER A 226 -2.67 -19.85 8.65
C SER A 226 -1.55 -20.06 7.63
N GLU A 227 -1.89 -20.46 6.40
CA GLU A 227 -0.91 -20.59 5.30
C GLU A 227 -0.24 -19.25 4.94
N ARG A 228 -0.92 -18.12 5.12
CA ARG A 228 -0.35 -16.78 4.85
C ARG A 228 0.56 -16.29 5.97
N TRP A 229 0.43 -16.81 7.19
CA TRP A 229 1.13 -16.27 8.35
C TRP A 229 2.30 -17.15 8.83
N GLN A 230 2.35 -18.41 8.43
CA GLN A 230 3.47 -19.35 8.71
C GLN A 230 4.01 -19.22 10.16
N VAL A 231 3.09 -19.17 11.14
CA VAL A 231 3.39 -18.85 12.56
C VAL A 231 4.54 -19.71 13.09
N GLU A 232 4.45 -21.04 12.91
CA GLU A 232 5.47 -21.98 13.38
C GLU A 232 6.85 -21.73 12.73
N LYS A 233 6.89 -21.41 11.43
CA LYS A 233 8.15 -21.10 10.73
C LYS A 233 8.82 -19.86 11.29
N ILE A 234 8.03 -18.80 11.58
CA ILE A 234 8.53 -17.57 12.18
C ILE A 234 9.12 -17.85 13.57
N LEU A 235 8.38 -18.61 14.38
CA LEU A 235 8.81 -19.00 15.72
C LEU A 235 10.07 -19.88 15.68
N GLU A 236 10.14 -20.88 14.78
CA GLU A 236 11.29 -21.78 14.62
C GLU A 236 12.57 -21.02 14.27
N ARG A 237 12.47 -19.88 13.56
CA ARG A 237 13.60 -18.98 13.25
C ARG A 237 13.95 -18.04 14.43
N GLY A 238 13.25 -18.14 15.55
CA GLY A 238 13.53 -17.34 16.75
C GLY A 238 12.87 -15.96 16.79
N TYR A 239 11.96 -15.66 15.88
CA TYR A 239 11.23 -14.39 15.82
C TYR A 239 9.90 -14.47 16.58
N ALA A 240 9.50 -13.37 17.21
CA ALA A 240 8.12 -13.17 17.62
C ALA A 240 7.26 -12.86 16.39
N LEU A 241 6.03 -13.38 16.36
CA LEU A 241 4.98 -12.87 15.47
C LEU A 241 4.13 -11.86 16.24
N VAL A 242 3.90 -10.69 15.66
CA VAL A 242 3.05 -9.62 16.21
C VAL A 242 2.04 -9.20 15.15
N THR A 243 0.74 -9.32 15.44
CA THR A 243 -0.29 -8.93 14.48
C THR A 243 -1.53 -8.36 15.16
N ALA A 244 -2.26 -7.52 14.41
CA ALA A 244 -3.58 -7.03 14.78
C ALA A 244 -4.49 -6.97 13.54
N TYR A 245 -5.78 -7.00 13.74
CA TYR A 245 -6.74 -6.81 12.66
C TYR A 245 -6.74 -5.34 12.19
N ALA A 246 -6.55 -5.12 10.88
CA ALA A 246 -6.55 -3.76 10.31
C ALA A 246 -7.85 -3.00 10.63
N GLY A 247 -8.99 -3.70 10.65
CA GLY A 247 -10.29 -3.14 11.02
C GLY A 247 -10.48 -2.82 12.50
N ASP A 248 -9.57 -3.20 13.39
CA ASP A 248 -9.52 -2.69 14.76
C ASP A 248 -9.06 -1.23 14.79
N ILE A 249 -8.16 -0.88 13.86
CA ILE A 249 -7.63 0.47 13.71
C ILE A 249 -8.61 1.33 12.93
N ASP A 250 -8.92 0.95 11.70
CA ASP A 250 -9.88 1.66 10.84
C ASP A 250 -10.57 0.65 9.90
N PRO A 251 -11.92 0.62 9.84
CA PRO A 251 -12.62 -0.32 8.99
C PRO A 251 -12.32 -0.11 7.51
N ASP A 252 -12.08 -1.19 6.77
CA ASP A 252 -11.86 -1.17 5.32
C ASP A 252 -13.18 -1.02 4.56
N GLU A 253 -13.88 0.07 4.83
CA GLU A 253 -15.15 0.39 4.19
C GLU A 253 -15.41 1.89 4.21
N TYR A 254 -15.79 2.42 3.04
CA TYR A 254 -16.23 3.80 2.92
C TYR A 254 -17.42 4.07 3.88
N ASN A 255 -17.49 5.26 4.46
CA ASN A 255 -18.51 5.67 5.45
C ASN A 255 -18.46 4.96 6.82
N ARG A 256 -17.38 4.23 7.15
CA ARG A 256 -17.24 3.61 8.48
C ARG A 256 -16.11 4.18 9.35
N MET A 257 -15.51 5.28 8.94
CA MET A 257 -14.47 5.98 9.70
C MET A 257 -14.84 6.21 11.17
N HIS A 258 -16.13 6.47 11.45
CA HIS A 258 -16.66 6.68 12.81
C HIS A 258 -16.52 5.44 13.73
N GLN A 259 -16.20 4.26 13.17
CA GLN A 259 -15.96 3.01 13.92
C GLN A 259 -14.46 2.71 14.09
N GLY A 260 -13.57 3.57 13.59
CA GLY A 260 -12.12 3.47 13.68
C GLY A 260 -11.50 4.58 14.52
N VAL A 261 -10.17 4.54 14.63
CA VAL A 261 -9.38 5.52 15.42
C VAL A 261 -9.53 6.95 14.91
N ARG A 262 -9.84 7.13 13.62
CA ARG A 262 -10.08 8.45 13.06
C ARG A 262 -11.27 9.18 13.71
N SER A 263 -12.21 8.45 14.31
CA SER A 263 -13.30 9.03 15.09
C SER A 263 -12.87 9.77 16.37
N LEU A 264 -11.64 9.54 16.82
CA LEU A 264 -11.04 10.33 17.92
C LEU A 264 -10.79 11.78 17.48
N VAL A 265 -10.53 11.99 16.20
CA VAL A 265 -10.30 13.30 15.58
C VAL A 265 -11.62 13.89 15.02
N TYR A 266 -12.30 13.11 14.17
CA TYR A 266 -13.46 13.57 13.42
C TYR A 266 -14.76 13.21 14.14
N ASN A 267 -15.28 14.18 14.89
CA ASN A 267 -16.49 14.04 15.68
C ASN A 267 -17.15 15.42 15.91
N GLU A 268 -18.39 15.43 16.40
CA GLU A 268 -19.14 16.65 16.65
C GLU A 268 -18.50 17.54 17.73
N GLN A 269 -17.84 16.94 18.73
CA GLN A 269 -17.17 17.68 19.82
C GLN A 269 -16.01 18.53 19.28
N ASN A 270 -15.27 17.99 18.31
CA ASN A 270 -14.15 18.67 17.66
C ASN A 270 -14.62 19.62 16.55
N LYS A 271 -15.92 19.62 16.21
CA LYS A 271 -16.51 20.43 15.12
C LYS A 271 -15.90 20.15 13.74
N GLN A 272 -15.25 19.04 13.58
CA GLN A 272 -14.75 18.50 12.32
C GLN A 272 -15.24 17.07 12.21
N THR A 273 -16.11 16.80 11.26
CA THR A 273 -16.75 15.48 11.08
C THR A 273 -16.11 14.66 9.96
N GLU A 274 -15.29 15.32 9.13
CA GLU A 274 -14.60 14.68 8.01
C GLU A 274 -13.15 15.19 7.88
N PRO A 275 -12.24 14.38 7.32
CA PRO A 275 -10.88 14.81 6.99
C PRO A 275 -10.86 15.96 5.99
N ALA A 276 -9.92 16.89 6.15
CA ALA A 276 -9.53 17.83 5.12
C ALA A 276 -8.93 17.09 3.90
N SER A 277 -8.70 17.81 2.81
CA SER A 277 -8.28 17.19 1.53
C SER A 277 -6.88 16.59 1.56
N ASP A 278 -6.06 16.97 2.53
CA ASP A 278 -4.68 16.51 2.76
C ASP A 278 -4.51 15.76 4.09
N GLU A 279 -5.60 15.48 4.79
CA GLU A 279 -5.57 14.67 6.01
C GLU A 279 -5.73 13.17 5.70
N TRP A 280 -5.36 12.35 6.65
CA TRP A 280 -5.15 10.92 6.54
C TRP A 280 -6.34 10.10 6.02
N GLY A 281 -6.04 9.23 5.06
CA GLY A 281 -6.91 8.14 4.63
C GLY A 281 -6.76 6.91 5.55
N THR A 282 -7.50 5.86 5.23
CA THR A 282 -7.46 4.60 5.98
C THR A 282 -6.07 3.95 5.96
N LEU A 283 -5.31 4.05 4.86
CA LEU A 283 -3.95 3.51 4.78
C LEU A 283 -3.00 4.18 5.78
N ALA A 284 -3.09 5.50 5.92
CA ALA A 284 -2.31 6.23 6.91
C ALA A 284 -2.77 5.93 8.35
N ALA A 285 -4.07 5.70 8.56
CA ALA A 285 -4.58 5.26 9.86
C ALA A 285 -4.04 3.87 10.22
N TRP A 286 -3.97 2.93 9.28
CA TRP A 286 -3.35 1.61 9.51
C TRP A 286 -1.85 1.71 9.81
N ALA A 287 -1.13 2.59 9.10
CA ALA A 287 0.28 2.86 9.38
C ALA A 287 0.50 3.46 10.76
N TRP A 288 -0.35 4.43 11.16
CA TRP A 288 -0.36 4.98 12.51
C TRP A 288 -0.60 3.89 13.56
N GLY A 289 -1.56 2.99 13.31
CA GLY A 289 -1.84 1.86 14.19
C GLY A 289 -0.64 0.92 14.36
N LEU A 290 0.13 0.64 13.27
CA LEU A 290 1.38 -0.12 13.35
C LEU A 290 2.41 0.56 14.26
N SER A 291 2.56 1.89 14.18
CA SER A 291 3.42 2.64 15.11
C SER A 291 2.94 2.54 16.56
N ARG A 292 1.63 2.56 16.80
CA ARG A 292 1.07 2.36 18.16
C ARG A 292 1.29 0.94 18.69
N MET A 293 1.30 -0.07 17.80
CA MET A 293 1.69 -1.42 18.19
C MET A 293 3.18 -1.49 18.55
N LEU A 294 4.04 -0.78 17.82
CA LEU A 294 5.47 -0.68 18.13
C LEU A 294 5.72 0.00 19.49
N ASP A 295 4.95 1.04 19.85
CA ASP A 295 5.02 1.66 21.17
C ASP A 295 4.76 0.63 22.30
N TYR A 296 3.83 -0.32 22.07
CA TYR A 296 3.63 -1.41 23.01
C TYR A 296 4.85 -2.32 23.11
N LEU A 297 5.49 -2.66 21.97
CA LEU A 297 6.68 -3.51 21.98
C LEU A 297 7.85 -2.88 22.76
N GLU A 298 7.97 -1.57 22.79
CA GLU A 298 8.96 -0.86 23.61
C GLU A 298 8.77 -1.11 25.13
N THR A 299 7.57 -1.50 25.54
CA THR A 299 7.26 -1.84 26.93
C THR A 299 7.41 -3.32 27.26
N ASP A 300 7.62 -4.19 26.27
CA ASP A 300 7.68 -5.64 26.46
C ASP A 300 9.13 -6.16 26.50
N GLU A 301 9.68 -6.37 27.70
CA GLU A 301 11.06 -6.83 27.90
C GLU A 301 11.42 -8.17 27.21
N LYS A 302 10.43 -8.89 26.66
CA LYS A 302 10.66 -10.15 25.94
C LYS A 302 10.88 -9.96 24.46
N ILE A 303 10.64 -8.75 23.94
CA ILE A 303 10.79 -8.39 22.53
C ILE A 303 11.87 -7.32 22.37
N ASP A 304 12.77 -7.53 21.44
CA ASP A 304 13.70 -6.50 21.02
C ASP A 304 13.01 -5.59 20.00
N HIS A 305 12.40 -4.52 20.48
CA HIS A 305 11.68 -3.57 19.64
C HIS A 305 12.58 -2.91 18.57
N GLN A 306 13.89 -2.79 18.81
CA GLN A 306 14.85 -2.24 17.85
C GLN A 306 15.11 -3.21 16.68
N ARG A 307 14.76 -4.49 16.81
CA ARG A 307 14.80 -5.49 15.74
C ARG A 307 13.38 -5.92 15.34
N THR A 308 12.54 -4.93 15.01
CA THR A 308 11.18 -5.16 14.51
C THR A 308 11.13 -4.91 13.00
N ALA A 309 10.76 -5.95 12.25
CA ALA A 309 10.42 -5.85 10.84
C ALA A 309 8.91 -5.62 10.68
N VAL A 310 8.51 -4.58 9.94
CA VAL A 310 7.11 -4.38 9.53
C VAL A 310 6.87 -5.01 8.17
N MET A 311 5.82 -5.79 8.06
CA MET A 311 5.45 -6.51 6.83
C MET A 311 3.99 -6.30 6.48
N GLY A 312 3.70 -6.20 5.19
CA GLY A 312 2.33 -6.17 4.71
C GLY A 312 2.16 -6.77 3.32
N HIS A 313 0.95 -7.29 3.06
CA HIS A 313 0.53 -7.83 1.78
C HIS A 313 -0.57 -6.97 1.18
N SER A 314 -0.50 -6.73 -0.16
CA SER A 314 -1.55 -6.01 -0.88
C SER A 314 -1.74 -4.59 -0.29
N ARG A 315 -2.97 -4.18 0.05
CA ARG A 315 -3.27 -2.90 0.72
C ARG A 315 -2.53 -2.73 2.05
N LEU A 316 -2.30 -3.81 2.78
CA LEU A 316 -1.52 -3.77 4.02
C LEU A 316 -0.01 -3.66 3.75
N GLY A 317 0.45 -4.03 2.55
CA GLY A 317 1.80 -3.72 2.05
C GLY A 317 2.01 -2.23 1.81
N LYS A 318 1.00 -1.54 1.26
CA LYS A 318 0.99 -0.08 1.14
C LYS A 318 1.08 0.58 2.54
N ALA A 319 0.29 0.08 3.50
CA ALA A 319 0.32 0.56 4.88
C ALA A 319 1.67 0.30 5.58
N ALA A 320 2.29 -0.86 5.34
CA ALA A 320 3.61 -1.20 5.89
C ALA A 320 4.72 -0.30 5.31
N LEU A 321 4.69 -0.02 4.01
CA LEU A 321 5.61 0.94 3.38
C LEU A 321 5.46 2.34 3.97
N TRP A 322 4.22 2.82 4.10
CA TRP A 322 3.95 4.13 4.68
C TRP A 322 4.34 4.18 6.17
N ALA A 323 4.06 3.12 6.95
CA ALA A 323 4.52 3.03 8.34
C ALA A 323 6.04 3.12 8.43
N GLY A 324 6.76 2.37 7.58
CA GLY A 324 8.22 2.43 7.54
C GLY A 324 8.79 3.78 7.09
N ALA A 325 8.11 4.48 6.18
CA ALA A 325 8.49 5.82 5.74
C ALA A 325 8.28 6.89 6.83
N ALA A 326 7.15 6.82 7.55
CA ALA A 326 6.75 7.79 8.56
C ALA A 326 7.37 7.53 9.95
N ASP A 327 7.72 6.27 10.26
CA ASP A 327 8.28 5.86 11.55
C ASP A 327 9.60 5.10 11.38
N GLU A 328 10.71 5.78 11.66
CA GLU A 328 12.06 5.24 11.48
C GLU A 328 12.45 4.14 12.49
N ARG A 329 11.61 3.87 13.50
CA ARG A 329 11.86 2.80 14.49
C ARG A 329 11.67 1.39 13.92
N PHE A 330 10.92 1.24 12.82
CA PHE A 330 10.87 -0.04 12.10
C PHE A 330 12.22 -0.33 11.47
N ALA A 331 12.89 -1.37 11.92
CA ALA A 331 14.25 -1.69 11.49
C ALA A 331 14.32 -2.27 10.08
N ILE A 332 13.30 -3.02 9.65
CA ILE A 332 13.16 -3.59 8.30
C ILE A 332 11.73 -3.32 7.81
N VAL A 333 11.58 -2.99 6.53
CA VAL A 333 10.27 -2.81 5.89
C VAL A 333 10.09 -3.82 4.76
N ILE A 334 8.97 -4.55 4.77
CA ILE A 334 8.68 -5.63 3.81
C ILE A 334 7.34 -5.36 3.13
N SER A 335 7.34 -5.24 1.82
CA SER A 335 6.16 -5.05 0.99
C SER A 335 5.97 -6.25 0.06
N ASN A 336 4.80 -6.87 0.09
CA ASN A 336 4.43 -8.00 -0.76
C ASN A 336 3.24 -7.65 -1.64
N ASN A 337 3.42 -7.72 -2.96
CA ASN A 337 2.35 -7.49 -3.96
C ASN A 337 1.52 -6.23 -3.65
N SER A 338 2.16 -5.12 -3.35
CA SER A 338 1.46 -3.91 -2.89
C SER A 338 0.92 -3.03 -4.02
N GLY A 339 1.46 -3.15 -5.22
CA GLY A 339 0.91 -2.53 -6.44
C GLY A 339 0.79 -1.00 -6.39
N CYS A 340 -0.20 -0.47 -7.09
CA CYS A 340 -0.50 0.96 -7.19
C CYS A 340 -0.68 1.62 -5.81
N GLY A 341 -0.04 2.77 -5.58
CA GLY A 341 0.01 3.42 -4.26
C GLY A 341 0.72 2.59 -3.19
N GLY A 342 1.48 1.58 -3.59
CA GLY A 342 2.38 0.75 -2.80
C GLY A 342 3.79 0.80 -3.38
N ALA A 343 4.33 -0.33 -3.86
CA ALA A 343 5.66 -0.38 -4.45
C ALA A 343 5.69 -0.15 -5.97
N ALA A 344 4.58 -0.31 -6.70
CA ALA A 344 4.57 -0.19 -8.15
C ALA A 344 4.54 1.26 -8.62
N LEU A 345 5.39 1.61 -9.61
CA LEU A 345 5.43 2.93 -10.24
C LEU A 345 4.08 3.31 -10.84
N SER A 346 3.52 4.43 -10.40
CA SER A 346 2.24 4.96 -10.89
C SER A 346 2.33 5.43 -12.36
N SER A 347 3.47 6.02 -12.74
CA SER A 347 3.71 6.56 -14.08
C SER A 347 3.67 5.49 -15.19
N ARG A 348 3.86 4.21 -14.87
CA ARG A 348 3.77 3.11 -15.83
C ARG A 348 2.35 2.85 -16.33
N ARG A 349 1.33 3.19 -15.53
CA ARG A 349 -0.09 2.94 -15.86
C ARG A 349 -0.35 1.51 -16.32
N PHE A 350 0.27 0.55 -15.64
CA PHE A 350 0.11 -0.87 -15.89
C PHE A 350 -0.66 -1.53 -14.75
N GLY A 351 -1.61 -2.41 -15.04
CA GLY A 351 -2.48 -3.01 -14.04
C GLY A 351 -3.39 -1.99 -13.34
N GLU A 352 -3.38 -1.95 -12.00
CA GLU A 352 -4.16 -0.98 -11.23
C GLU A 352 -3.58 0.43 -11.37
N THR A 353 -4.43 1.42 -11.68
CA THR A 353 -4.04 2.83 -11.82
C THR A 353 -4.62 3.69 -10.69
N ILE A 354 -4.14 4.95 -10.56
CA ILE A 354 -4.63 5.89 -9.54
C ILE A 354 -6.15 6.09 -9.65
N GLY A 355 -6.67 6.26 -10.88
CA GLY A 355 -8.12 6.43 -11.08
C GLY A 355 -8.92 5.20 -10.67
N VAL A 356 -8.40 4.00 -10.92
CA VAL A 356 -9.06 2.75 -10.50
C VAL A 356 -9.07 2.60 -8.99
N ILE A 357 -7.92 2.79 -8.32
CA ILE A 357 -7.82 2.55 -6.87
C ILE A 357 -8.63 3.57 -6.07
N ASN A 358 -8.59 4.86 -6.44
CA ASN A 358 -9.35 5.92 -5.78
C ASN A 358 -10.86 5.74 -5.91
N THR A 359 -11.34 5.28 -7.07
CA THR A 359 -12.76 5.03 -7.28
C THR A 359 -13.22 3.68 -6.73
N SER A 360 -12.34 2.68 -6.61
CA SER A 360 -12.63 1.40 -5.95
C SER A 360 -12.67 1.54 -4.43
N PHE A 361 -11.77 2.33 -3.86
CA PHE A 361 -11.52 2.47 -2.43
C PHE A 361 -11.34 3.93 -2.02
N PRO A 362 -12.38 4.77 -2.11
CA PRO A 362 -12.28 6.23 -1.92
C PRO A 362 -11.87 6.65 -0.50
N HIS A 363 -11.79 5.71 0.44
CA HIS A 363 -11.38 5.93 1.83
C HIS A 363 -9.90 5.64 2.09
N TRP A 364 -9.17 5.02 1.13
CA TRP A 364 -7.80 4.56 1.40
C TRP A 364 -6.79 5.68 1.46
N PHE A 365 -6.84 6.61 0.51
CA PHE A 365 -5.90 7.71 0.38
C PHE A 365 -6.53 9.04 0.79
N THR A 366 -5.72 10.08 0.82
CA THR A 366 -6.22 11.45 1.00
C THR A 366 -7.04 11.92 -0.21
N LYS A 367 -7.93 12.90 -0.01
CA LYS A 367 -8.78 13.41 -1.10
C LYS A 367 -7.95 14.04 -2.24
N ASN A 368 -6.77 14.64 -1.91
CA ASN A 368 -5.87 15.21 -2.90
C ASN A 368 -5.35 14.18 -3.92
N PHE A 369 -5.29 12.90 -3.58
CA PHE A 369 -4.83 11.87 -4.52
C PHE A 369 -5.75 11.73 -5.73
N ASN A 370 -7.03 12.11 -5.63
CA ASN A 370 -7.98 12.14 -6.75
C ASN A 370 -7.58 13.14 -7.85
N LEU A 371 -6.77 14.16 -7.55
CA LEU A 371 -6.25 15.11 -8.54
C LEU A 371 -5.44 14.44 -9.65
N PHE A 372 -4.94 13.24 -9.40
CA PHE A 372 -4.06 12.48 -10.29
C PHE A 372 -4.76 11.32 -11.00
N ASN A 373 -6.08 11.17 -10.86
CA ASN A 373 -6.87 10.16 -11.57
C ASN A 373 -6.70 10.29 -13.09
N GLY A 374 -6.06 9.30 -13.73
CA GLY A 374 -5.74 9.32 -15.17
C GLY A 374 -4.75 10.40 -15.60
N ARG A 375 -4.06 11.03 -14.66
CA ARG A 375 -3.06 12.09 -14.83
C ARG A 375 -1.80 11.82 -14.01
N GLU A 376 -1.41 10.55 -13.92
CA GLU A 376 -0.29 10.05 -13.12
C GLU A 376 1.02 10.81 -13.38
N GLU A 377 1.22 11.31 -14.61
CA GLU A 377 2.39 12.13 -15.02
C GLU A 377 2.47 13.50 -14.32
N THR A 378 1.39 13.95 -13.71
CA THR A 378 1.34 15.23 -12.98
C THR A 378 1.61 15.08 -11.48
N LEU A 379 1.67 13.84 -10.97
CA LEU A 379 2.00 13.57 -9.57
C LEU A 379 3.47 13.95 -9.31
N PRO A 380 3.77 14.81 -8.31
CA PRO A 380 5.13 15.28 -8.06
C PRO A 380 6.06 14.23 -7.44
N VAL A 381 5.52 13.08 -7.07
CA VAL A 381 6.23 11.92 -6.51
C VAL A 381 5.88 10.66 -7.27
N ASP A 382 6.73 9.62 -7.20
CA ASP A 382 6.34 8.27 -7.59
C ASP A 382 6.92 7.26 -6.58
N GLN A 383 6.51 6.01 -6.63
CA GLN A 383 6.69 5.03 -5.57
C GLN A 383 8.16 4.71 -5.23
N HIS A 384 9.10 4.86 -6.18
CA HIS A 384 10.53 4.79 -5.88
C HIS A 384 10.99 5.82 -4.84
N MET A 385 10.35 7.01 -4.80
CA MET A 385 10.62 8.02 -3.77
C MET A 385 10.06 7.59 -2.41
N LEU A 386 8.89 6.92 -2.37
CA LEU A 386 8.40 6.30 -1.14
C LEU A 386 9.38 5.25 -0.61
N LEU A 387 9.88 4.39 -1.48
CA LEU A 387 10.86 3.37 -1.13
C LEU A 387 12.19 4.00 -0.65
N SER A 388 12.57 5.12 -1.24
CA SER A 388 13.75 5.89 -0.83
C SER A 388 13.67 6.44 0.60
N LEU A 389 12.47 6.74 1.11
CA LEU A 389 12.26 7.20 2.50
C LEU A 389 12.66 6.15 3.55
N ILE A 390 12.78 4.87 3.16
CA ILE A 390 13.19 3.80 4.05
C ILE A 390 14.71 3.85 4.32
N ALA A 391 15.50 4.37 3.36
CA ALA A 391 16.96 4.45 3.50
C ALA A 391 17.39 5.18 4.79
N PRO A 392 18.44 4.70 5.50
CA PRO A 392 19.35 3.61 5.14
C PRO A 392 18.89 2.20 5.60
N ARG A 393 17.68 2.06 6.15
CA ARG A 393 17.16 0.80 6.69
C ARG A 393 16.88 -0.22 5.58
N PRO A 394 17.03 -1.53 5.85
CA PRO A 394 16.72 -2.57 4.88
C PRO A 394 15.25 -2.55 4.43
N LEU A 395 15.06 -2.69 3.12
CA LEU A 395 13.77 -2.76 2.45
C LEU A 395 13.68 -4.05 1.64
N TYR A 396 12.54 -4.75 1.70
CA TYR A 396 12.27 -5.90 0.86
C TYR A 396 10.98 -5.73 0.07
N VAL A 397 11.06 -5.89 -1.25
CA VAL A 397 9.89 -5.86 -2.14
C VAL A 397 9.71 -7.25 -2.74
N ALA A 398 8.50 -7.77 -2.69
CA ALA A 398 8.16 -9.10 -3.17
C ALA A 398 6.97 -9.06 -4.11
N SER A 399 7.12 -9.70 -5.27
CA SER A 399 6.14 -9.75 -6.33
C SER A 399 5.79 -11.20 -6.71
N ALA A 400 4.72 -11.39 -7.48
CA ALA A 400 4.33 -12.66 -8.07
C ALA A 400 4.06 -12.51 -9.56
N VAL A 401 4.55 -13.43 -10.39
CA VAL A 401 4.55 -13.30 -11.86
C VAL A 401 3.15 -13.25 -12.48
N GLU A 402 2.16 -13.90 -11.85
CA GLU A 402 0.78 -13.93 -12.30
C GLU A 402 -0.04 -12.75 -11.76
N ASP A 403 0.51 -11.98 -10.83
CA ASP A 403 -0.18 -10.82 -10.22
C ASP A 403 0.06 -9.53 -11.04
N ARG A 404 -0.35 -9.59 -12.30
CA ARG A 404 -0.17 -8.45 -13.23
C ARG A 404 -0.96 -7.21 -12.82
N TRP A 405 -1.95 -7.37 -11.96
CA TRP A 405 -2.70 -6.25 -11.37
C TRP A 405 -1.82 -5.37 -10.48
N ALA A 406 -0.87 -5.97 -9.79
CA ALA A 406 0.08 -5.27 -8.92
C ALA A 406 1.31 -4.70 -9.68
N ASP A 407 1.44 -4.94 -10.99
CA ASP A 407 2.59 -4.52 -11.80
C ASP A 407 3.95 -4.97 -11.22
N PRO A 408 4.30 -6.26 -11.31
CA PRO A 408 5.57 -6.78 -10.77
C PRO A 408 6.82 -6.08 -11.32
N GLU A 409 6.80 -5.67 -12.61
CA GLU A 409 7.90 -4.91 -13.22
C GLU A 409 7.98 -3.51 -12.61
N GLY A 410 6.83 -2.85 -12.37
CA GLY A 410 6.76 -1.55 -11.71
C GLY A 410 7.26 -1.60 -10.27
N GLU A 411 6.98 -2.67 -9.52
CA GLU A 411 7.51 -2.89 -8.17
C GLU A 411 9.03 -3.08 -8.18
N PHE A 412 9.56 -3.85 -9.16
CA PHE A 412 11.00 -4.04 -9.34
C PHE A 412 11.71 -2.73 -9.70
N LEU A 413 11.18 -2.00 -10.70
CA LEU A 413 11.76 -0.74 -11.16
C LEU A 413 11.79 0.30 -10.04
N SER A 414 10.72 0.40 -9.27
CA SER A 414 10.64 1.27 -8.10
C SER A 414 11.72 0.96 -7.07
N ALA A 415 11.93 -0.32 -6.76
CA ALA A 415 12.99 -0.78 -5.86
C ALA A 415 14.40 -0.45 -6.39
N ARG A 416 14.60 -0.58 -7.71
CA ARG A 416 15.85 -0.23 -8.38
C ARG A 416 16.13 1.27 -8.32
N GLU A 417 15.14 2.10 -8.66
CA GLU A 417 15.26 3.56 -8.73
C GLU A 417 15.36 4.22 -7.33
N ALA A 418 15.09 3.49 -6.26
CA ALA A 418 15.38 3.92 -4.88
C ALA A 418 16.88 3.76 -4.52
N SER A 419 17.64 2.94 -5.25
CA SER A 419 19.04 2.59 -4.93
C SER A 419 19.99 3.80 -4.82
N PRO A 420 19.91 4.86 -5.64
CA PRO A 420 20.79 6.02 -5.52
C PRO A 420 20.77 6.67 -4.13
N VAL A 421 19.64 6.64 -3.44
CA VAL A 421 19.55 7.17 -2.08
C VAL A 421 20.33 6.31 -1.08
N TYR A 422 20.29 4.98 -1.23
CA TYR A 422 21.11 4.07 -0.40
C TYR A 422 22.60 4.27 -0.64
N GLU A 423 23.01 4.58 -1.87
CA GLU A 423 24.41 4.87 -2.22
C GLU A 423 24.96 6.12 -1.51
N LEU A 424 24.14 7.13 -1.19
CA LEU A 424 24.56 8.28 -0.35
C LEU A 424 25.01 7.85 1.05
N PHE A 425 24.51 6.71 1.54
CA PHE A 425 24.89 6.13 2.82
C PHE A 425 26.05 5.13 2.70
N GLY A 426 26.60 4.95 1.49
CA GLY A 426 27.64 3.95 1.21
C GLY A 426 27.10 2.51 1.21
N LEU A 427 25.80 2.34 1.03
CA LEU A 427 25.14 1.04 1.03
C LEU A 427 24.83 0.59 -0.42
N GLN A 428 24.90 -0.70 -0.65
CA GLN A 428 24.41 -1.28 -1.89
C GLN A 428 22.88 -1.31 -1.84
N GLY A 429 22.20 -0.59 -2.75
CA GLY A 429 20.76 -0.66 -2.92
C GLY A 429 20.32 -2.05 -3.41
N LEU A 430 19.54 -2.10 -4.48
CA LEU A 430 19.13 -3.35 -5.13
C LEU A 430 20.27 -3.86 -6.04
N PRO A 431 20.85 -5.06 -5.81
CA PRO A 431 21.98 -5.57 -6.58
C PRO A 431 21.53 -6.23 -7.91
N ALA A 432 20.64 -5.59 -8.65
CA ALA A 432 20.11 -6.07 -9.92
C ALA A 432 19.74 -4.91 -10.85
N SER A 433 20.25 -4.92 -12.06
CA SER A 433 19.92 -3.92 -13.11
C SER A 433 18.67 -4.30 -13.93
N SER A 434 18.29 -5.56 -13.94
CA SER A 434 17.10 -6.11 -14.58
C SER A 434 16.37 -7.05 -13.63
N MET A 435 15.08 -7.25 -13.88
CA MET A 435 14.27 -8.15 -13.07
C MET A 435 14.93 -9.53 -12.96
N PRO A 436 15.08 -10.10 -11.74
CA PRO A 436 15.64 -11.42 -11.56
C PRO A 436 14.73 -12.51 -12.16
N GLU A 437 15.27 -13.70 -12.37
CA GLU A 437 14.47 -14.86 -12.75
C GLU A 437 13.48 -15.23 -11.63
N ILE A 438 12.38 -15.86 -12.01
CA ILE A 438 11.35 -16.32 -11.07
C ILE A 438 12.00 -17.26 -10.03
N ASP A 439 11.62 -17.07 -8.77
CA ASP A 439 12.12 -17.83 -7.61
C ASP A 439 13.63 -17.67 -7.35
N ASN A 440 14.28 -16.66 -7.91
CA ASN A 440 15.69 -16.33 -7.71
C ASN A 440 15.86 -14.95 -7.03
N PRO A 441 15.83 -14.86 -5.69
CA PRO A 441 15.86 -13.60 -4.96
C PRO A 441 17.21 -12.90 -5.06
N VAL A 442 17.19 -11.56 -5.03
CA VAL A 442 18.37 -10.71 -4.90
C VAL A 442 18.31 -9.95 -3.57
N MET A 443 19.44 -9.88 -2.83
CA MET A 443 19.48 -9.39 -1.46
C MET A 443 20.65 -8.42 -1.23
N GLY A 444 20.44 -7.12 -1.55
CA GLY A 444 21.27 -6.00 -1.11
C GLY A 444 20.80 -5.44 0.23
N THR A 445 20.89 -4.12 0.42
CA THR A 445 20.14 -3.42 1.47
C THR A 445 18.68 -3.26 1.03
N ILE A 446 18.45 -3.18 -0.29
CA ILE A 446 17.15 -3.45 -0.88
C ILE A 446 17.17 -4.91 -1.37
N GLY A 447 16.20 -5.71 -0.91
CA GLY A 447 15.95 -7.06 -1.40
C GLY A 447 14.76 -7.09 -2.36
N TYR A 448 14.77 -8.02 -3.32
CA TYR A 448 13.66 -8.24 -4.22
C TYR A 448 13.55 -9.71 -4.61
N HIS A 449 12.33 -10.20 -4.74
CA HIS A 449 12.04 -11.42 -5.48
C HIS A 449 10.76 -11.28 -6.30
N ILE A 450 10.70 -12.02 -7.39
CA ILE A 450 9.48 -12.38 -8.08
C ILE A 450 9.31 -13.89 -7.99
N ARG A 451 8.18 -14.38 -7.45
CA ARG A 451 7.89 -15.80 -7.35
C ARG A 451 6.86 -16.25 -8.37
N SER A 452 6.77 -17.56 -8.57
CA SER A 452 5.67 -18.20 -9.27
C SER A 452 4.33 -18.01 -8.54
N GLY A 453 3.20 -18.07 -9.29
CA GLY A 453 1.84 -17.93 -8.79
C GLY A 453 1.32 -16.49 -8.74
N GLY A 454 0.16 -16.31 -8.11
CA GLY A 454 -0.62 -15.07 -8.11
C GLY A 454 -0.58 -14.31 -6.78
N HIS A 455 -1.60 -13.46 -6.57
CA HIS A 455 -1.73 -12.53 -5.44
C HIS A 455 -1.90 -13.23 -4.08
N ALA A 456 -0.80 -13.54 -3.41
CA ALA A 456 -0.79 -14.24 -2.12
C ALA A 456 0.47 -13.92 -1.31
N VAL A 457 0.48 -14.32 -0.04
CA VAL A 457 1.68 -14.56 0.76
C VAL A 457 1.80 -16.06 0.96
N THR A 458 2.98 -16.63 0.72
CA THR A 458 3.23 -18.06 0.76
C THR A 458 4.36 -18.42 1.72
N ALA A 459 4.57 -19.69 1.94
CA ALA A 459 5.71 -20.18 2.72
C ALA A 459 7.07 -19.79 2.11
N TYR A 460 7.13 -19.65 0.76
CA TYR A 460 8.32 -19.17 0.07
C TYR A 460 8.61 -17.71 0.41
N ASP A 461 7.61 -16.84 0.38
CA ASP A 461 7.78 -15.43 0.72
C ASP A 461 8.33 -15.28 2.15
N TRP A 462 7.73 -16.00 3.13
CA TRP A 462 8.20 -15.97 4.51
C TRP A 462 9.62 -16.49 4.68
N GLU A 463 10.01 -17.51 3.92
CA GLU A 463 11.40 -17.97 3.94
C GLU A 463 12.36 -16.86 3.52
N LYS A 464 12.02 -16.13 2.44
CA LYS A 464 12.88 -15.04 1.95
C LYS A 464 12.88 -13.83 2.88
N TYR A 465 11.75 -13.52 3.53
CA TYR A 465 11.70 -12.45 4.53
C TYR A 465 12.54 -12.77 5.76
N LEU A 466 12.48 -14.00 6.23
CA LEU A 466 13.28 -14.45 7.37
C LEU A 466 14.78 -14.53 7.01
N ASP A 467 15.13 -15.02 5.82
CA ASP A 467 16.51 -15.00 5.32
C ASP A 467 17.07 -13.58 5.24
N PHE A 468 16.25 -12.64 4.77
CA PHE A 468 16.62 -11.23 4.70
C PHE A 468 16.76 -10.61 6.10
N ALA A 469 15.81 -10.86 7.00
CA ALA A 469 15.89 -10.37 8.37
C ALA A 469 17.10 -10.92 9.14
N ASP A 470 17.41 -12.21 8.97
CA ASP A 470 18.60 -12.84 9.58
C ASP A 470 19.91 -12.15 9.15
N LYS A 471 20.00 -11.70 7.90
CA LYS A 471 21.16 -10.96 7.39
C LYS A 471 21.42 -9.67 8.15
N PHE A 472 20.38 -8.98 8.66
CA PHE A 472 20.51 -7.68 9.30
C PHE A 472 20.31 -7.71 10.82
N PHE A 473 19.71 -8.77 11.36
CA PHE A 473 19.45 -8.88 12.79
C PHE A 473 20.44 -9.79 13.53
N ASN A 474 21.19 -10.63 12.80
CA ASN A 474 22.14 -11.57 13.39
C ASN A 474 23.62 -11.15 13.20
N ASP A 475 23.88 -10.05 12.47
CA ASP A 475 25.17 -9.39 12.39
C ASP A 475 25.29 -8.39 13.57
#